data_0a8b5f33daf70350c3934c9a14101bf3
#
_entry.id   0a8b5f33daf70350c3934c9a14101bf3
#
_cell.length_a   1.000
_cell.length_b   1.000
_cell.length_c   1.000
_cell.angle_alpha   90.00
_cell.angle_beta   90.00
_cell.angle_gamma   90.00
#
_symmetry.space_group_name_H-M   'P 1'
#
loop_
_entity.id
_entity.type
_entity.pdbx_description
1 polymer ?
#
loop_
_entity_poly.entity_id
_entity_poly.type
_entity_poly.pdbx_seq_one_letter_code
_entity_poly.pdbx_strand_id
1 'polypeptide(L)'
;LPSEIKANMQAGETLMNKTSIDIPDHMLSFFGRLNYTLADKYLATFTLRADGSSKFAKGNRWGYFPSVALAWRVSDENFMKSTQKWLSNLKFRLSYGTAGNNRINSGVTTLSYTSNGAKDKVPYFDGIKSDLLKNNGYLANPDLKWETTITRNIGIDYGFFRGRINGTLDFYWNTTKDLLTKADIPGSSGFTVQYQNFGKTS
;
A
#
# COMPACT_ATOMS: atom_id res chain seq x y z
N LEU A 1 -21.30 35.73 5.97
CA LEU A 1 -19.98 35.15 5.72
C LEU A 1 -19.34 35.88 4.56
N PRO A 2 -18.14 36.43 4.65
CA PRO A 2 -17.68 37.45 3.71
C PRO A 2 -17.14 36.95 2.36
N SER A 3 -17.14 35.72 2.05
CA SER A 3 -16.89 35.15 0.71
C SER A 3 -16.90 33.62 0.76
N GLU A 4 -17.10 32.96 -0.38
CA GLU A 4 -17.02 31.50 -0.49
C GLU A 4 -15.66 30.93 -0.08
N ILE A 5 -14.59 31.72 -0.23
CA ILE A 5 -13.21 31.35 0.19
C ILE A 5 -13.09 31.30 1.72
N LYS A 6 -13.94 32.00 2.45
CA LYS A 6 -13.95 32.02 3.93
C LYS A 6 -15.12 31.24 4.54
N ALA A 7 -15.71 30.33 3.81
CA ALA A 7 -16.80 29.47 4.31
C ALA A 7 -16.37 28.51 5.45
N ASN A 8 -15.07 28.47 5.77
CA ASN A 8 -14.55 27.73 6.90
C ASN A 8 -14.71 28.56 8.19
N MET A 9 -15.39 28.02 9.18
CA MET A 9 -15.54 28.67 10.52
C MET A 9 -14.22 29.05 11.18
N GLN A 10 -13.10 28.43 10.79
CA GLN A 10 -11.75 28.76 11.29
C GLN A 10 -11.21 30.09 10.73
N ALA A 11 -11.80 30.63 9.67
CA ALA A 11 -11.44 31.90 9.06
C ALA A 11 -12.18 33.11 9.65
N GLY A 12 -13.09 32.90 10.59
CA GLY A 12 -13.83 33.95 11.27
C GLY A 12 -13.01 34.62 12.37
N GLU A 13 -13.31 35.89 12.69
CA GLU A 13 -12.60 36.66 13.72
C GLU A 13 -12.80 36.13 15.15
N THR A 14 -13.89 35.44 15.42
CA THR A 14 -14.22 34.84 16.73
C THR A 14 -14.48 33.35 16.53
N LEU A 15 -13.51 32.52 16.88
CA LEU A 15 -13.66 31.08 16.88
C LEU A 15 -14.37 30.62 18.17
N MET A 16 -15.69 30.51 18.10
CA MET A 16 -16.47 29.85 19.16
C MET A 16 -16.40 28.32 19.04
N ASN A 17 -16.21 27.79 17.82
CA ASN A 17 -16.12 26.36 17.55
C ASN A 17 -14.95 26.06 16.62
N LYS A 18 -14.22 25.00 16.91
CA LYS A 18 -13.16 24.49 16.04
C LYS A 18 -13.75 23.45 15.08
N THR A 19 -13.83 23.79 13.83
CA THR A 19 -14.19 22.80 12.77
C THR A 19 -12.92 22.30 12.11
N SER A 20 -12.78 20.99 12.00
CA SER A 20 -11.79 20.34 11.16
C SER A 20 -12.51 19.71 9.97
N ILE A 21 -11.97 19.92 8.78
CA ILE A 21 -12.42 19.21 7.58
C ILE A 21 -11.52 17.98 7.48
N ASP A 22 -12.07 16.81 7.78
CA ASP A 22 -11.41 15.55 7.49
C ASP A 22 -11.52 15.26 5.98
N ILE A 23 -10.39 14.93 5.37
CA ILE A 23 -10.38 14.41 4.01
C ILE A 23 -10.64 12.92 4.12
N PRO A 24 -11.84 12.43 3.71
CA PRO A 24 -12.17 11.03 3.86
C PRO A 24 -11.29 10.16 2.97
N ASP A 25 -10.78 9.08 3.54
CA ASP A 25 -10.06 8.06 2.80
C ASP A 25 -11.06 7.06 2.21
N HIS A 26 -11.05 6.98 0.89
CA HIS A 26 -11.84 5.97 0.17
C HIS A 26 -10.92 4.93 -0.44
N MET A 27 -11.28 3.67 -0.27
CA MET A 27 -10.60 2.54 -0.88
C MET A 27 -11.63 1.65 -1.58
N LEU A 28 -11.31 1.25 -2.81
CA LEU A 28 -12.12 0.34 -3.60
C LEU A 28 -11.23 -0.79 -4.11
N SER A 29 -11.66 -2.03 -3.90
CA SER A 29 -10.86 -3.19 -4.27
C SER A 29 -11.70 -4.18 -5.07
N PHE A 30 -11.13 -4.69 -6.16
CA PHE A 30 -11.66 -5.79 -6.94
C PHE A 30 -10.66 -6.94 -6.94
N PHE A 31 -11.14 -8.16 -6.85
CA PHE A 31 -10.26 -9.32 -6.99
C PHE A 31 -10.94 -10.43 -7.78
N GLY A 32 -10.12 -11.17 -8.51
CA GLY A 32 -10.52 -12.39 -9.19
C GLY A 32 -9.53 -13.50 -8.90
N ARG A 33 -10.01 -14.74 -8.74
CA ARG A 33 -9.19 -15.93 -8.52
C ARG A 33 -9.63 -17.04 -9.42
N LEU A 34 -8.65 -17.66 -10.08
CA LEU A 34 -8.83 -18.86 -10.88
C LEU A 34 -8.01 -19.99 -10.26
N ASN A 35 -8.66 -21.11 -9.95
CA ASN A 35 -8.02 -22.33 -9.50
C ASN A 35 -8.18 -23.39 -10.59
N TYR A 36 -7.08 -24.04 -10.92
CA TYR A 36 -7.05 -25.12 -11.90
C TYR A 36 -6.34 -26.33 -11.30
N THR A 37 -6.98 -27.49 -11.43
CA THR A 37 -6.42 -28.78 -10.98
C THR A 37 -6.42 -29.73 -12.15
N LEU A 38 -5.26 -30.26 -12.50
CA LEU A 38 -5.10 -31.24 -13.57
C LEU A 38 -4.69 -32.57 -12.96
N ALA A 39 -5.46 -33.63 -13.28
CA ALA A 39 -5.24 -35.02 -12.86
C ALA A 39 -5.02 -35.17 -11.33
N ASP A 40 -5.59 -34.28 -10.52
CA ASP A 40 -5.43 -34.20 -9.07
C ASP A 40 -3.97 -34.06 -8.57
N LYS A 41 -3.02 -33.88 -9.47
CA LYS A 41 -1.57 -33.82 -9.19
C LYS A 41 -0.99 -32.42 -9.37
N TYR A 42 -1.43 -31.70 -10.37
CA TYR A 42 -0.95 -30.36 -10.72
C TYR A 42 -1.99 -29.33 -10.35
N LEU A 43 -1.66 -28.45 -9.45
CA LEU A 43 -2.54 -27.39 -8.99
C LEU A 43 -1.95 -26.05 -9.39
N ALA A 44 -2.77 -25.20 -9.97
CA ALA A 44 -2.41 -23.84 -10.31
C ALA A 44 -3.47 -22.87 -9.78
N THR A 45 -3.04 -21.82 -9.14
CA THR A 45 -3.89 -20.71 -8.68
C THR A 45 -3.36 -19.43 -9.25
N PHE A 46 -4.22 -18.68 -9.91
CA PHE A 46 -3.94 -17.31 -10.34
C PHE A 46 -4.90 -16.37 -9.62
N THR A 47 -4.37 -15.29 -9.05
CA THR A 47 -5.18 -14.24 -8.43
C THR A 47 -4.74 -12.89 -8.96
N LEU A 48 -5.69 -12.03 -9.30
CA LEU A 48 -5.47 -10.63 -9.62
C LEU A 48 -6.29 -9.78 -8.66
N ARG A 49 -5.64 -8.82 -8.02
CA ARG A 49 -6.28 -7.80 -7.19
C ARG A 49 -5.98 -6.43 -7.75
N ALA A 50 -7.01 -5.61 -7.90
CA ALA A 50 -6.94 -4.22 -8.28
C ALA A 50 -7.44 -3.36 -7.12
N ASP A 51 -6.58 -2.52 -6.56
CA ASP A 51 -6.90 -1.66 -5.43
C ASP A 51 -6.81 -0.19 -5.84
N GLY A 52 -7.87 0.56 -5.60
CA GLY A 52 -7.93 2.01 -5.81
C GLY A 52 -7.97 2.75 -4.49
N SER A 53 -7.13 3.78 -4.33
CA SER A 53 -7.08 4.60 -3.13
C SER A 53 -7.20 6.09 -3.47
N SER A 54 -8.01 6.82 -2.70
CA SER A 54 -8.16 8.27 -2.82
C SER A 54 -6.92 9.05 -2.37
N LYS A 55 -6.00 8.41 -1.65
CA LYS A 55 -4.76 9.04 -1.16
C LYS A 55 -3.80 9.44 -2.29
N PHE A 56 -3.90 8.77 -3.43
CA PHE A 56 -3.06 9.05 -4.60
C PHE A 56 -3.75 9.99 -5.59
N ALA A 57 -2.96 10.74 -6.35
CA ALA A 57 -3.45 11.62 -7.41
C ALA A 57 -4.08 10.83 -8.56
N LYS A 58 -4.86 11.52 -9.40
CA LYS A 58 -5.42 10.94 -10.63
C LYS A 58 -4.28 10.34 -11.47
N GLY A 59 -4.46 9.09 -11.93
CA GLY A 59 -3.42 8.35 -12.68
C GLY A 59 -2.68 7.31 -11.84
N ASN A 60 -2.44 7.58 -10.56
CA ASN A 60 -1.71 6.67 -9.66
C ASN A 60 -2.60 6.00 -8.60
N ARG A 61 -3.92 6.22 -8.66
CA ARG A 61 -4.88 5.69 -7.68
C ARG A 61 -4.96 4.18 -7.68
N TRP A 62 -4.81 3.55 -8.85
CA TRP A 62 -4.98 2.12 -9.01
C TRP A 62 -3.66 1.38 -8.99
N GLY A 63 -3.57 0.38 -8.09
CA GLY A 63 -2.51 -0.61 -8.04
C GLY A 63 -3.04 -1.97 -8.48
N TYR A 64 -2.23 -2.73 -9.24
CA TYR A 64 -2.56 -4.07 -9.71
C TYR A 64 -1.57 -5.06 -9.11
N PHE A 65 -2.11 -6.06 -8.42
CA PHE A 65 -1.32 -7.00 -7.63
C PHE A 65 -1.63 -8.44 -8.06
N PRO A 66 -0.93 -8.94 -9.11
CA PRO A 66 -1.05 -10.33 -9.52
C PRO A 66 -0.32 -11.27 -8.55
N SER A 67 -0.86 -12.49 -8.43
CA SER A 67 -0.17 -13.61 -7.79
C SER A 67 -0.44 -14.92 -8.49
N VAL A 68 0.57 -15.79 -8.48
CA VAL A 68 0.52 -17.14 -9.05
C VAL A 68 1.06 -18.11 -8.01
N ALA A 69 0.37 -19.22 -7.83
CA ALA A 69 0.84 -20.34 -7.03
C ALA A 69 0.69 -21.63 -7.81
N LEU A 70 1.74 -22.42 -7.85
CA LEU A 70 1.79 -23.73 -8.48
C LEU A 70 2.10 -24.78 -7.40
N ALA A 71 1.45 -25.94 -7.50
CA ALA A 71 1.79 -27.06 -6.64
C ALA A 71 1.74 -28.35 -7.43
N TRP A 72 2.68 -29.23 -7.16
CA TRP A 72 2.83 -30.54 -7.75
C TRP A 72 2.88 -31.61 -6.68
N ARG A 73 1.90 -32.53 -6.71
CA ARG A 73 1.85 -33.70 -5.86
C ARG A 73 2.68 -34.81 -6.47
N VAL A 74 3.95 -34.86 -6.11
CA VAL A 74 4.90 -35.84 -6.64
C VAL A 74 4.56 -37.25 -6.15
N SER A 75 4.09 -37.38 -4.90
CA SER A 75 3.68 -38.67 -4.31
C SER A 75 2.63 -39.41 -5.12
N ASP A 76 1.83 -38.70 -5.92
CA ASP A 76 0.72 -39.27 -6.69
C ASP A 76 1.17 -39.69 -8.09
N GLU A 77 2.44 -39.51 -8.42
CA GLU A 77 3.00 -39.88 -9.71
C GLU A 77 3.24 -41.39 -9.83
N ASN A 78 3.10 -41.92 -11.05
CA ASN A 78 3.27 -43.37 -11.27
C ASN A 78 4.65 -43.89 -10.91
N PHE A 79 5.70 -43.07 -11.10
CA PHE A 79 7.07 -43.47 -10.75
C PHE A 79 7.32 -43.49 -9.24
N MET A 80 6.44 -42.87 -8.44
CA MET A 80 6.55 -42.84 -6.99
C MET A 80 5.80 -43.97 -6.28
N LYS A 81 5.06 -44.83 -7.01
CA LYS A 81 4.31 -45.93 -6.41
C LYS A 81 5.15 -46.89 -5.54
N SER A 82 6.39 -47.13 -5.93
CA SER A 82 7.30 -47.96 -5.16
C SER A 82 7.72 -47.39 -3.80
N THR A 83 7.69 -46.06 -3.67
CA THR A 83 8.12 -45.35 -2.45
C THR A 83 6.98 -45.12 -1.46
N GLN A 84 5.72 -45.35 -1.85
CA GLN A 84 4.52 -45.08 -1.02
C GLN A 84 4.54 -45.86 0.33
N LYS A 85 5.34 -46.91 0.45
CA LYS A 85 5.48 -47.67 1.71
C LYS A 85 6.06 -46.82 2.85
N TRP A 86 6.96 -45.90 2.53
CA TRP A 86 7.63 -45.03 3.49
C TRP A 86 7.40 -43.55 3.26
N LEU A 87 7.27 -43.08 2.01
CA LEU A 87 6.97 -41.71 1.62
C LEU A 87 5.48 -41.60 1.27
N SER A 88 4.66 -41.12 2.19
CA SER A 88 3.20 -41.03 2.04
C SER A 88 2.71 -39.74 1.42
N ASN A 89 3.50 -38.68 1.50
CA ASN A 89 3.20 -37.39 0.89
C ASN A 89 4.49 -36.70 0.46
N LEU A 90 4.50 -36.21 -0.77
CA LEU A 90 5.53 -35.30 -1.26
C LEU A 90 4.89 -34.31 -2.23
N LYS A 91 4.92 -33.05 -1.86
CA LYS A 91 4.34 -31.97 -2.66
C LYS A 91 5.30 -30.79 -2.75
N PHE A 92 5.60 -30.35 -3.94
CA PHE A 92 6.33 -29.12 -4.20
C PHE A 92 5.37 -27.97 -4.41
N ARG A 93 5.73 -26.82 -3.89
CA ARG A 93 4.99 -25.55 -4.05
C ARG A 93 5.92 -24.46 -4.53
N LEU A 94 5.43 -23.68 -5.48
CA LEU A 94 6.11 -22.48 -5.97
C LEU A 94 5.08 -21.36 -6.01
N SER A 95 5.40 -20.22 -5.42
CA SER A 95 4.53 -19.06 -5.51
C SER A 95 5.29 -17.76 -5.74
N TYR A 96 4.65 -16.89 -6.49
CA TYR A 96 5.06 -15.53 -6.75
C TYR A 96 3.86 -14.63 -6.56
N GLY A 97 4.00 -13.59 -5.77
CA GLY A 97 2.91 -12.66 -5.52
C GLY A 97 3.39 -11.24 -5.32
N THR A 98 2.51 -10.30 -5.62
CA THR A 98 2.74 -8.89 -5.34
C THR A 98 1.66 -8.38 -4.39
N ALA A 99 2.04 -7.46 -3.51
CA ALA A 99 1.15 -6.78 -2.58
C ALA A 99 1.45 -5.28 -2.54
N GLY A 100 0.40 -4.47 -2.52
CA GLY A 100 0.49 -3.02 -2.45
C GLY A 100 0.39 -2.49 -1.04
N ASN A 101 1.08 -1.38 -0.77
CA ASN A 101 0.96 -0.61 0.45
C ASN A 101 0.69 0.87 0.10
N ASN A 102 -0.31 1.47 0.76
CA ASN A 102 -0.70 2.88 0.60
C ASN A 102 -0.56 3.65 1.93
N ARG A 103 0.40 3.29 2.76
CA ARG A 103 0.59 3.88 4.09
C ARG A 103 1.21 5.28 4.00
N ILE A 104 0.42 6.23 3.47
CA ILE A 104 0.69 7.66 3.45
C ILE A 104 -0.46 8.41 4.12
N ASN A 105 -0.19 9.63 4.58
CA ASN A 105 -1.23 10.50 5.09
C ASN A 105 -2.12 10.99 3.93
N SER A 106 -3.39 11.23 4.23
CA SER A 106 -4.32 11.84 3.28
C SER A 106 -3.90 13.28 2.98
N GLY A 107 -4.09 13.72 1.72
CA GLY A 107 -3.79 15.07 1.30
C GLY A 107 -2.33 15.38 0.94
N VAL A 108 -1.39 14.43 1.09
CA VAL A 108 0.04 14.66 0.74
C VAL A 108 0.30 14.80 -0.77
N THR A 109 -0.68 14.45 -1.59
CA THR A 109 -0.64 14.62 -3.05
C THR A 109 -1.21 15.97 -3.50
N THR A 110 -1.76 16.77 -2.58
CA THR A 110 -2.40 18.05 -2.87
C THR A 110 -1.84 19.12 -1.94
N LEU A 111 -1.52 20.29 -2.48
CA LEU A 111 -1.15 21.43 -1.66
C LEU A 111 -2.36 21.87 -0.86
N SER A 112 -2.21 21.95 0.46
CA SER A 112 -3.22 22.53 1.32
C SER A 112 -2.62 23.56 2.26
N TYR A 113 -3.38 24.61 2.51
CA TYR A 113 -3.01 25.70 3.39
C TYR A 113 -4.07 25.82 4.49
N THR A 114 -3.62 26.05 5.71
CA THR A 114 -4.49 26.39 6.83
C THR A 114 -4.28 27.83 7.23
N SER A 115 -5.38 28.51 7.56
CA SER A 115 -5.29 29.85 8.14
C SER A 115 -4.58 29.78 9.50
N ASN A 116 -3.54 30.58 9.67
CA ASN A 116 -2.87 30.72 10.96
C ASN A 116 -3.68 31.69 11.82
N GLY A 117 -4.65 31.17 12.56
CA GLY A 117 -5.55 31.97 13.43
C GLY A 117 -4.88 32.63 14.64
N ALA A 118 -3.55 32.85 14.61
CA ALA A 118 -2.84 33.60 15.65
C ALA A 118 -3.18 35.08 15.53
N LYS A 119 -4.13 35.52 16.36
CA LYS A 119 -4.66 36.88 16.38
C LYS A 119 -3.61 37.97 16.55
N ASP A 120 -2.43 37.68 17.12
CA ASP A 120 -1.44 38.66 17.61
C ASP A 120 -0.24 38.84 16.69
N LYS A 121 -0.15 38.11 15.59
CA LYS A 121 1.00 38.12 14.67
C LYS A 121 0.66 38.32 13.20
N VAL A 122 -0.53 38.82 12.92
CA VAL A 122 -0.98 39.01 11.53
C VAL A 122 -0.63 40.43 11.10
N PRO A 123 0.15 40.62 10.03
CA PRO A 123 0.44 41.95 9.55
C PRO A 123 -0.83 42.67 9.10
N TYR A 124 -1.01 43.92 9.51
CA TYR A 124 -2.02 44.79 8.99
C TYR A 124 -1.49 45.43 7.71
N PHE A 125 -2.18 45.28 6.64
CA PHE A 125 -1.95 45.97 5.40
C PHE A 125 -3.11 46.94 5.17
N ASP A 126 -2.85 48.22 5.12
CA ASP A 126 -3.84 49.27 4.90
C ASP A 126 -5.09 49.18 5.80
N GLY A 127 -4.84 48.93 7.11
CA GLY A 127 -5.91 48.78 8.10
C GLY A 127 -6.71 47.46 7.99
N ILE A 128 -6.39 46.63 7.01
CA ILE A 128 -7.06 45.32 6.79
C ILE A 128 -6.18 44.21 7.36
N LYS A 129 -6.75 43.43 8.23
CA LYS A 129 -6.11 42.22 8.79
C LYS A 129 -5.92 41.17 7.71
N SER A 130 -4.68 40.84 7.41
CA SER A 130 -4.34 39.83 6.43
C SER A 130 -4.27 38.42 7.08
N ASP A 131 -5.03 37.46 6.60
CA ASP A 131 -4.90 36.08 7.04
C ASP A 131 -3.62 35.48 6.50
N LEU A 132 -2.69 35.10 7.39
CA LEU A 132 -1.53 34.33 7.00
C LEU A 132 -1.92 32.87 6.76
N LEU A 133 -1.70 32.42 5.56
CA LEU A 133 -1.87 31.01 5.21
C LEU A 133 -0.57 30.27 5.56
N LYS A 134 -0.70 29.25 6.38
CA LYS A 134 0.40 28.31 6.69
C LYS A 134 0.22 27.06 5.85
N ASN A 135 1.30 26.64 5.20
CA ASN A 135 1.31 25.32 4.55
C ASN A 135 1.29 24.19 5.59
N ASN A 136 0.89 23.00 5.19
CA ASN A 136 0.85 21.81 6.06
C ASN A 136 2.24 21.23 6.38
N GLY A 137 3.32 21.89 5.98
CA GLY A 137 4.69 21.42 6.15
C GLY A 137 5.15 20.42 5.11
N TYR A 138 4.24 19.95 4.23
CA TYR A 138 4.57 19.01 3.18
C TYR A 138 4.48 19.68 1.81
N LEU A 139 5.51 19.48 0.98
CA LEU A 139 5.40 19.76 -0.44
C LEU A 139 4.57 18.65 -1.09
N ALA A 140 3.51 19.02 -1.79
CA ALA A 140 2.68 18.05 -2.47
C ALA A 140 3.47 17.28 -3.53
N ASN A 141 3.22 15.97 -3.60
CA ASN A 141 3.79 15.12 -4.64
C ASN A 141 2.67 14.34 -5.35
N PRO A 142 2.23 14.81 -6.53
CA PRO A 142 1.18 14.13 -7.30
C PRO A 142 1.66 12.82 -7.94
N ASP A 143 2.98 12.59 -8.02
CA ASP A 143 3.57 11.41 -8.67
C ASP A 143 3.67 10.20 -7.73
N LEU A 144 3.22 10.37 -6.47
CA LEU A 144 3.18 9.26 -5.51
C LEU A 144 2.35 8.10 -6.03
N LYS A 145 2.92 6.90 -5.91
CA LYS A 145 2.32 5.63 -6.32
C LYS A 145 2.40 4.59 -5.20
N TRP A 146 1.74 3.47 -5.41
CA TRP A 146 1.75 2.34 -4.50
C TRP A 146 3.16 1.80 -4.29
N GLU A 147 3.52 1.61 -3.03
CA GLU A 147 4.67 0.78 -2.67
C GLU A 147 4.31 -0.68 -2.96
N THR A 148 5.23 -1.43 -3.56
CA THR A 148 4.97 -2.80 -3.99
C THR A 148 5.96 -3.77 -3.36
N THR A 149 5.44 -4.73 -2.60
CA THR A 149 6.20 -5.86 -2.09
C THR A 149 6.00 -7.07 -2.99
N ILE A 150 7.10 -7.65 -3.44
CA ILE A 150 7.16 -8.86 -4.24
C ILE A 150 7.62 -9.99 -3.33
N THR A 151 6.78 -11.01 -3.19
CA THR A 151 7.06 -12.21 -2.40
C THR A 151 7.28 -13.39 -3.34
N ARG A 152 8.33 -14.15 -3.10
CA ARG A 152 8.62 -15.40 -3.78
C ARG A 152 8.75 -16.48 -2.72
N ASN A 153 8.15 -17.65 -2.96
CA ASN A 153 8.19 -18.76 -2.04
C ASN A 153 8.39 -20.07 -2.79
N ILE A 154 9.24 -20.91 -2.25
CA ILE A 154 9.42 -22.31 -2.64
C ILE A 154 9.15 -23.15 -1.40
N GLY A 155 8.17 -24.06 -1.49
CA GLY A 155 7.77 -24.92 -0.38
C GLY A 155 7.84 -26.39 -0.73
N ILE A 156 8.13 -27.22 0.26
CA ILE A 156 8.12 -28.67 0.18
C ILE A 156 7.33 -29.20 1.36
N ASP A 157 6.22 -29.91 1.07
CA ASP A 157 5.46 -30.64 2.05
C ASP A 157 5.83 -32.11 1.95
N TYR A 158 6.20 -32.74 3.06
CA TYR A 158 6.58 -34.13 3.11
C TYR A 158 5.84 -34.88 4.21
N GLY A 159 5.62 -36.17 3.99
CA GLY A 159 5.02 -37.08 4.96
C GLY A 159 5.62 -38.46 4.83
N PHE A 160 6.06 -39.05 5.96
CA PHE A 160 6.65 -40.36 6.02
C PHE A 160 5.81 -41.31 6.87
N PHE A 161 5.95 -42.63 6.59
CA PHE A 161 5.37 -43.71 7.37
C PHE A 161 3.86 -43.58 7.60
N ARG A 162 3.11 -43.41 6.53
CA ARG A 162 1.63 -43.20 6.54
C ARG A 162 1.20 -42.02 7.39
N GLY A 163 1.99 -40.93 7.31
CA GLY A 163 1.65 -39.68 7.98
C GLY A 163 2.05 -39.60 9.45
N ARG A 164 2.85 -40.54 9.94
CA ARG A 164 3.39 -40.47 11.32
C ARG A 164 4.38 -39.33 11.52
N ILE A 165 5.12 -38.97 10.48
CA ILE A 165 6.01 -37.82 10.43
C ILE A 165 5.57 -36.93 9.26
N ASN A 166 5.15 -35.72 9.55
CA ASN A 166 4.79 -34.72 8.55
C ASN A 166 5.55 -33.43 8.81
N GLY A 167 5.92 -32.76 7.74
CA GLY A 167 6.57 -31.46 7.86
C GLY A 167 6.42 -30.64 6.59
N THR A 168 6.70 -29.35 6.75
CA THR A 168 6.75 -28.38 5.68
C THR A 168 8.02 -27.57 5.80
N LEU A 169 8.70 -27.37 4.70
CA LEU A 169 9.83 -26.46 4.57
C LEU A 169 9.47 -25.40 3.58
N ASP A 170 9.58 -24.14 3.99
CA ASP A 170 9.33 -22.97 3.15
C ASP A 170 10.56 -22.08 3.10
N PHE A 171 10.97 -21.72 1.89
CA PHE A 171 12.00 -20.75 1.61
C PHE A 171 11.33 -19.56 0.93
N TYR A 172 11.39 -18.41 1.56
CA TYR A 172 10.79 -17.20 1.01
C TYR A 172 11.77 -16.04 1.04
N TRP A 173 11.61 -15.15 0.08
CA TRP A 173 12.30 -13.86 0.07
C TRP A 173 11.38 -12.78 -0.51
N ASN A 174 11.47 -11.63 0.11
CA ASN A 174 10.65 -10.48 -0.20
C ASN A 174 11.53 -9.37 -0.78
N THR A 175 10.97 -8.63 -1.72
CA THR A 175 11.59 -7.43 -2.25
C THR A 175 10.55 -6.33 -2.27
N THR A 176 10.78 -5.24 -1.56
CA THR A 176 9.90 -4.06 -1.60
C THR A 176 10.51 -3.01 -2.50
N LYS A 177 9.72 -2.48 -3.42
CA LYS A 177 10.08 -1.43 -4.37
C LYS A 177 9.20 -0.20 -4.14
N ASP A 178 9.69 0.95 -4.61
CA ASP A 178 8.95 2.20 -4.54
C ASP A 178 8.52 2.55 -3.12
N LEU A 179 9.43 2.36 -2.14
CA LEU A 179 9.17 2.62 -0.73
C LEU A 179 8.62 4.03 -0.52
N LEU A 180 7.51 4.12 0.20
CA LEU A 180 6.89 5.39 0.56
C LEU A 180 7.61 6.00 1.76
N THR A 181 8.45 6.99 1.52
CA THR A 181 9.33 7.61 2.51
C THR A 181 9.10 9.11 2.59
N LYS A 182 9.33 9.66 3.77
CA LYS A 182 9.47 11.11 3.95
C LYS A 182 10.90 11.50 3.63
N ALA A 183 11.08 12.43 2.72
CA ALA A 183 12.36 13.03 2.39
C ALA A 183 12.39 14.47 2.92
N ASP A 184 13.46 14.83 3.60
CA ASP A 184 13.73 16.22 3.97
C ASP A 184 14.17 16.99 2.72
N ILE A 185 13.59 18.16 2.52
CA ILE A 185 13.87 19.03 1.38
C ILE A 185 14.40 20.39 1.85
N PRO A 186 15.23 21.07 1.04
CA PRO A 186 15.74 22.37 1.37
C PRO A 186 14.64 23.40 1.67
N GLY A 187 14.75 24.10 2.80
CA GLY A 187 13.75 25.08 3.24
C GLY A 187 13.55 26.26 2.27
N SER A 188 14.42 26.45 1.28
CA SER A 188 14.25 27.43 0.19
C SER A 188 12.98 27.22 -0.63
N SER A 189 12.41 26.01 -0.61
CA SER A 189 11.14 25.70 -1.24
C SER A 189 9.92 26.17 -0.45
N GLY A 190 10.10 26.67 0.78
CA GLY A 190 9.03 26.99 1.73
C GLY A 190 8.42 25.79 2.45
N PHE A 191 8.95 24.58 2.20
CA PHE A 191 8.55 23.32 2.81
C PHE A 191 9.75 22.60 3.38
N THR A 192 9.52 21.73 4.35
CA THR A 192 10.60 20.97 5.00
C THR A 192 10.62 19.50 4.61
N VAL A 193 9.48 18.97 4.16
CA VAL A 193 9.31 17.54 3.91
C VAL A 193 8.51 17.32 2.62
N GLN A 194 8.88 16.28 1.89
CA GLN A 194 8.10 15.74 0.78
C GLN A 194 8.00 14.21 0.90
N TYR A 195 6.83 13.65 0.61
CA TYR A 195 6.70 12.21 0.44
C TYR A 195 7.17 11.80 -0.96
N GLN A 196 7.97 10.77 -1.03
CA GLN A 196 8.52 10.25 -2.28
C GLN A 196 8.50 8.72 -2.29
N ASN A 197 8.39 8.13 -3.48
CA ASN A 197 8.68 6.73 -3.69
C ASN A 197 10.18 6.59 -3.96
N PHE A 198 10.93 6.13 -2.96
CA PHE A 198 12.37 6.04 -3.07
C PHE A 198 12.90 4.76 -2.44
N GLY A 199 13.76 4.06 -3.19
CA GLY A 199 14.48 2.92 -2.69
C GLY A 199 13.84 1.57 -2.96
N LYS A 200 14.59 0.54 -2.59
CA LYS A 200 14.27 -0.87 -2.69
C LYS A 200 14.93 -1.60 -1.53
N THR A 201 14.23 -2.54 -0.92
CA THR A 201 14.80 -3.47 0.07
C THR A 201 14.59 -4.90 -0.37
N SER A 202 15.44 -5.81 0.07
CA SER A 202 15.34 -7.24 -0.17
C SER A 202 15.95 -8.01 1.00
#